data_fd0f9f0c8db41ae93001668f4ddd7b7b
#
_entry.id   fd0f9f0c8db41ae93001668f4ddd7b7b
#
_cell.length_a   1.000
_cell.length_b   1.000
_cell.length_c   1.000
_cell.angle_alpha   90.00
_cell.angle_beta   90.00
_cell.angle_gamma   90.00
#
_symmetry.space_group_name_H-M   'P 1'
#
loop_
_entity.id
_entity.type
_entity.pdbx_description
1 polymer ?
#
loop_
_entity_poly.entity_id
_entity_poly.type
_entity_poly.pdbx_seq_one_letter_code
_entity_poly.pdbx_strand_id
1 'polypeptide(L)'
;SRLALAGLVGLEDPPRPDVHAAVERCHEAGLRVIMVTGDHPRTAVAVAREVSIVRSPNPRVISGDALRGMAPAALQLALDAPEIVFARVTAEQKMLIVQALQRKGEIVAVTGDGVNDAPALKTADIGIAMGLSGTDVAREAADIVLLDDHFATIVNAIEEGRAVFGNIRKFLTYILTSNVPELVPYLAYVLLRIPLPLTIIQILAVDLG
;
A
#
# COMPACT_ATOMS: atom_id res chain seq x y z
N SER A 1 52.56 3.74 21.22
CA SER A 1 51.67 2.67 21.61
C SER A 1 51.39 1.75 20.43
N ARG A 2 51.62 0.47 20.59
CA ARG A 2 51.29 -0.55 19.58
C ARG A 2 49.86 -1.00 19.82
N LEU A 3 48.97 -0.67 18.90
CA LEU A 3 47.60 -1.21 18.88
C LEU A 3 47.62 -2.56 18.17
N ALA A 4 46.97 -3.55 18.75
CA ALA A 4 46.76 -4.87 18.14
C ALA A 4 45.25 -5.06 17.87
N LEU A 5 44.91 -5.57 16.69
CA LEU A 5 43.57 -5.96 16.38
C LEU A 5 43.18 -7.19 17.22
N ALA A 6 42.26 -7.06 18.16
CA ALA A 6 41.83 -8.13 19.04
C ALA A 6 40.80 -9.08 18.40
N GLY A 7 40.00 -8.56 17.47
CA GLY A 7 38.98 -9.34 16.77
C GLY A 7 37.96 -8.47 16.09
N LEU A 8 37.02 -9.11 15.42
CA LEU A 8 35.84 -8.51 14.77
C LEU A 8 34.58 -9.12 15.41
N VAL A 9 33.61 -8.28 15.67
CA VAL A 9 32.28 -8.70 16.18
C VAL A 9 31.24 -8.27 15.15
N GLY A 10 30.43 -9.22 14.69
CA GLY A 10 29.25 -8.96 13.85
C GLY A 10 28.04 -8.77 14.75
N LEU A 11 27.24 -7.74 14.46
CA LEU A 11 25.94 -7.52 15.08
C LEU A 11 24.89 -7.65 13.99
N GLU A 12 23.85 -8.43 14.26
CA GLU A 12 22.73 -8.66 13.36
C GLU A 12 21.42 -8.49 14.13
N ASP A 13 20.46 -7.79 13.53
CA ASP A 13 19.10 -7.70 14.02
C ASP A 13 18.22 -8.46 12.99
N PRO A 14 17.82 -9.71 13.29
CA PRO A 14 17.11 -10.53 12.32
C PRO A 14 15.69 -10.01 12.11
N PRO A 15 15.12 -10.19 10.89
CA PRO A 15 13.72 -9.90 10.65
C PRO A 15 12.80 -10.70 11.58
N ARG A 16 11.63 -10.13 11.89
CA ARG A 16 10.63 -10.85 12.65
C ARG A 16 10.16 -12.11 11.89
N PRO A 17 9.92 -13.24 12.58
CA PRO A 17 9.64 -14.54 11.94
C PRO A 17 8.40 -14.54 11.04
N ASP A 18 7.41 -13.70 11.32
CA ASP A 18 6.13 -13.59 10.60
C ASP A 18 6.21 -12.77 9.31
N VAL A 19 7.25 -11.96 9.12
CA VAL A 19 7.37 -11.03 7.98
C VAL A 19 7.49 -11.79 6.65
N HIS A 20 8.27 -12.87 6.61
CA HIS A 20 8.41 -13.69 5.40
C HIS A 20 7.04 -14.19 4.90
N ALA A 21 6.25 -14.82 5.77
CA ALA A 21 4.93 -15.33 5.41
C ALA A 21 3.96 -14.21 4.99
N ALA A 22 4.04 -13.06 5.65
CA ALA A 22 3.22 -11.90 5.30
C ALA A 22 3.58 -11.31 3.93
N VAL A 23 4.87 -11.24 3.58
CA VAL A 23 5.32 -10.80 2.24
C VAL A 23 4.87 -11.77 1.16
N GLU A 24 4.93 -13.09 1.40
CA GLU A 24 4.40 -14.10 0.46
C GLU A 24 2.90 -13.87 0.21
N ARG A 25 2.09 -13.67 1.25
CA ARG A 25 0.66 -13.35 1.10
C ARG A 25 0.42 -12.05 0.34
N CYS A 26 1.27 -11.02 0.51
CA CYS A 26 1.21 -9.81 -0.30
C CYS A 26 1.40 -10.15 -1.79
N HIS A 27 2.39 -10.95 -2.14
CA HIS A 27 2.64 -11.35 -3.52
C HIS A 27 1.47 -12.16 -4.11
N GLU A 28 0.92 -13.12 -3.35
CA GLU A 28 -0.27 -13.89 -3.74
C GLU A 28 -1.50 -13.00 -3.96
N ALA A 29 -1.63 -11.94 -3.17
CA ALA A 29 -2.68 -10.93 -3.32
C ALA A 29 -2.43 -9.93 -4.47
N GLY A 30 -1.34 -10.10 -5.24
CA GLY A 30 -0.96 -9.23 -6.34
C GLY A 30 -0.39 -7.88 -5.91
N LEU A 31 0.08 -7.77 -4.66
CA LEU A 31 0.73 -6.57 -4.15
C LEU A 31 2.23 -6.63 -4.43
N ARG A 32 2.80 -5.51 -4.85
CA ARG A 32 4.24 -5.35 -4.99
C ARG A 32 4.82 -4.76 -3.72
N VAL A 33 5.76 -5.46 -3.11
CA VAL A 33 6.46 -4.98 -1.91
C VAL A 33 7.81 -4.40 -2.32
N ILE A 34 8.10 -3.18 -1.89
CA ILE A 34 9.33 -2.45 -2.19
C ILE A 34 10.02 -2.11 -0.87
N MET A 35 11.30 -2.47 -0.74
CA MET A 35 12.09 -2.07 0.41
C MET A 35 12.72 -0.71 0.19
N VAL A 36 12.50 0.21 1.15
CA VAL A 36 13.05 1.57 1.15
C VAL A 36 13.69 1.83 2.51
N THR A 37 15.02 1.83 2.59
CA THR A 37 15.74 1.89 3.86
C THR A 37 16.91 2.88 3.84
N GLY A 38 17.30 3.36 5.04
CA GLY A 38 18.53 4.08 5.26
C GLY A 38 19.79 3.20 5.30
N ASP A 39 19.63 1.88 5.33
CA ASP A 39 20.72 0.91 5.48
C ASP A 39 21.63 0.83 4.25
N HIS A 40 22.78 0.17 4.46
CA HIS A 40 23.71 -0.11 3.39
C HIS A 40 23.09 -1.05 2.33
N PRO A 41 23.35 -0.85 1.02
CA PRO A 41 22.75 -1.65 -0.06
C PRO A 41 22.91 -3.17 0.11
N ARG A 42 24.06 -3.63 0.59
CA ARG A 42 24.28 -5.06 0.83
C ARG A 42 23.38 -5.62 1.92
N THR A 43 23.21 -4.87 3.02
CA THR A 43 22.32 -5.22 4.12
C THR A 43 20.86 -5.22 3.65
N ALA A 44 20.44 -4.17 2.96
CA ALA A 44 19.08 -4.05 2.42
C ALA A 44 18.73 -5.23 1.50
N VAL A 45 19.62 -5.63 0.59
CA VAL A 45 19.40 -6.79 -0.30
C VAL A 45 19.40 -8.10 0.48
N ALA A 46 20.26 -8.28 1.48
CA ALA A 46 20.30 -9.49 2.29
C ALA A 46 18.95 -9.68 3.04
N VAL A 47 18.50 -8.63 3.75
CA VAL A 47 17.21 -8.65 4.46
C VAL A 47 16.04 -8.81 3.48
N ALA A 48 16.04 -8.09 2.34
CA ALA A 48 14.99 -8.22 1.34
C ALA A 48 14.85 -9.63 0.77
N ARG A 49 15.95 -10.37 0.65
CA ARG A 49 15.95 -11.79 0.25
C ARG A 49 15.43 -12.70 1.36
N GLU A 50 15.86 -12.47 2.59
CA GLU A 50 15.44 -13.25 3.74
C GLU A 50 13.93 -13.20 3.95
N VAL A 51 13.32 -12.03 3.73
CA VAL A 51 11.86 -11.84 3.86
C VAL A 51 11.12 -11.98 2.52
N SER A 52 11.74 -12.49 1.45
CA SER A 52 11.14 -12.75 0.13
C SER A 52 10.61 -11.50 -0.63
N ILE A 53 11.01 -10.29 -0.25
CA ILE A 53 10.75 -9.09 -1.05
C ILE A 53 11.51 -9.17 -2.39
N VAL A 54 12.68 -9.82 -2.38
CA VAL A 54 13.52 -10.06 -3.54
C VAL A 54 13.80 -11.55 -3.67
N ARG A 55 13.49 -12.11 -4.84
CA ARG A 55 13.70 -13.53 -5.17
C ARG A 55 14.77 -13.72 -6.25
N SER A 56 14.97 -12.70 -7.10
CA SER A 56 15.97 -12.75 -8.16
C SER A 56 17.40 -12.67 -7.62
N PRO A 57 18.37 -13.27 -8.33
CA PRO A 57 19.78 -13.15 -7.96
C PRO A 57 20.31 -11.70 -8.10
N ASN A 58 19.75 -10.92 -9.03
CA ASN A 58 20.20 -9.57 -9.35
C ASN A 58 19.02 -8.57 -9.32
N PRO A 59 18.51 -8.18 -8.13
CA PRO A 59 17.48 -7.17 -8.03
C PRO A 59 18.03 -5.81 -8.43
N ARG A 60 17.14 -4.91 -8.86
CA ARG A 60 17.52 -3.52 -9.08
C ARG A 60 17.72 -2.82 -7.74
N VAL A 61 18.94 -2.30 -7.51
CA VAL A 61 19.27 -1.56 -6.29
C VAL A 61 19.59 -0.12 -6.65
N ILE A 62 18.91 0.84 -6.01
CA ILE A 62 19.16 2.27 -6.19
C ILE A 62 19.55 2.86 -4.84
N SER A 63 20.74 3.47 -4.80
CA SER A 63 21.19 4.19 -3.61
C SER A 63 20.63 5.61 -3.58
N GLY A 64 20.57 6.21 -2.37
CA GLY A 64 20.18 7.60 -2.22
C GLY A 64 21.06 8.58 -3.02
N ASP A 65 22.35 8.28 -3.17
CA ASP A 65 23.25 9.09 -4.00
C ASP A 65 22.89 9.00 -5.49
N ALA A 66 22.60 7.80 -5.98
CA ALA A 66 22.14 7.61 -7.36
C ALA A 66 20.79 8.30 -7.59
N LEU A 67 19.87 8.20 -6.62
CA LEU A 67 18.54 8.82 -6.70
C LEU A 67 18.61 10.36 -6.74
N ARG A 68 19.59 10.97 -6.04
CA ARG A 68 19.78 12.44 -6.02
C ARG A 68 20.09 13.02 -7.40
N GLY A 69 20.81 12.27 -8.24
CA GLY A 69 21.15 12.67 -9.61
C GLY A 69 20.17 12.19 -10.67
N MET A 70 19.11 11.48 -10.29
CA MET A 70 18.22 10.83 -11.23
C MET A 70 17.08 11.77 -11.67
N ALA A 71 16.90 11.92 -12.99
CA ALA A 71 15.76 12.65 -13.51
C ALA A 71 14.44 11.94 -13.16
N PRO A 72 13.31 12.66 -12.96
CA PRO A 72 12.02 12.05 -12.61
C PRO A 72 11.57 10.96 -13.59
N ALA A 73 11.77 11.14 -14.89
CA ALA A 73 11.45 10.14 -15.91
C ALA A 73 12.30 8.85 -15.76
N ALA A 74 13.58 9.01 -15.40
CA ALA A 74 14.46 7.87 -15.16
C ALA A 74 14.05 7.08 -13.90
N LEU A 75 13.56 7.76 -12.85
CA LEU A 75 13.00 7.11 -11.67
C LEU A 75 11.72 6.34 -12.03
N GLN A 76 10.81 6.94 -12.80
CA GLN A 76 9.61 6.25 -13.25
C GLN A 76 9.93 4.97 -14.04
N LEU A 77 10.89 5.04 -14.96
CA LEU A 77 11.36 3.87 -15.70
C LEU A 77 12.06 2.85 -14.78
N ALA A 78 12.77 3.32 -13.76
CA ALA A 78 13.40 2.45 -12.78
C ALA A 78 12.37 1.64 -11.97
N LEU A 79 11.23 2.27 -11.66
CA LEU A 79 10.13 1.67 -10.92
C LEU A 79 9.37 0.59 -11.71
N ASP A 80 9.63 0.42 -13.03
CA ASP A 80 9.07 -0.69 -13.81
C ASP A 80 9.77 -2.03 -13.50
N ALA A 81 10.93 -2.00 -12.85
CA ALA A 81 11.59 -3.23 -12.43
C ALA A 81 10.69 -4.00 -11.45
N PRO A 82 10.46 -5.31 -11.66
CA PRO A 82 9.59 -6.11 -10.80
C PRO A 82 10.09 -6.17 -9.36
N GLU A 83 11.41 -6.19 -9.17
CA GLU A 83 12.07 -6.21 -7.88
C GLU A 83 13.05 -5.05 -7.77
N ILE A 84 12.79 -4.15 -6.85
CA ILE A 84 13.60 -2.97 -6.62
C ILE A 84 13.79 -2.71 -5.12
N VAL A 85 15.01 -2.33 -4.75
CA VAL A 85 15.39 -1.97 -3.39
C VAL A 85 16.01 -0.58 -3.42
N PHE A 86 15.54 0.30 -2.55
CA PHE A 86 16.12 1.60 -2.32
C PHE A 86 16.90 1.59 -1.00
N ALA A 87 18.18 1.94 -1.04
CA ALA A 87 19.09 1.87 0.09
C ALA A 87 19.80 3.21 0.33
N ARG A 88 20.17 3.52 1.56
CA ARG A 88 20.77 4.81 1.96
C ARG A 88 19.96 6.02 1.52
N VAL A 89 18.64 5.93 1.62
CA VAL A 89 17.74 7.02 1.24
C VAL A 89 17.40 7.92 2.43
N THR A 90 17.23 9.21 2.15
CA THR A 90 16.78 10.20 3.14
C THR A 90 15.24 10.24 3.24
N ALA A 91 14.72 10.98 4.23
CA ALA A 91 13.28 11.17 4.39
C ALA A 91 12.63 11.80 3.13
N GLU A 92 13.26 12.82 2.56
CA GLU A 92 12.78 13.48 1.35
C GLU A 92 12.79 12.53 0.15
N GLN A 93 13.78 11.65 0.07
CA GLN A 93 13.88 10.66 -1.00
C GLN A 93 12.81 9.57 -0.86
N LYS A 94 12.45 9.16 0.38
CA LYS A 94 11.31 8.26 0.61
C LYS A 94 10.02 8.87 0.06
N MET A 95 9.76 10.13 0.36
CA MET A 95 8.61 10.87 -0.18
C MET A 95 8.62 10.96 -1.71
N LEU A 96 9.79 11.22 -2.33
CA LEU A 96 9.92 11.28 -3.79
C LEU A 96 9.59 9.93 -4.46
N ILE A 97 10.00 8.81 -3.85
CA ILE A 97 9.67 7.47 -4.35
C ILE A 97 8.15 7.25 -4.33
N VAL A 98 7.49 7.60 -3.22
CA VAL A 98 6.02 7.51 -3.08
C VAL A 98 5.33 8.33 -4.17
N GLN A 99 5.69 9.60 -4.34
CA GLN A 99 5.14 10.46 -5.37
C GLN A 99 5.37 9.93 -6.79
N ALA A 100 6.53 9.32 -7.04
CA ALA A 100 6.82 8.73 -8.34
C ALA A 100 5.93 7.51 -8.64
N LEU A 101 5.62 6.68 -7.65
CA LEU A 101 4.68 5.57 -7.76
C LEU A 101 3.24 6.08 -8.00
N GLN A 102 2.79 7.07 -7.22
CA GLN A 102 1.48 7.68 -7.38
C GLN A 102 1.29 8.31 -8.77
N ARG A 103 2.32 8.96 -9.34
CA ARG A 103 2.30 9.49 -10.71
C ARG A 103 2.17 8.41 -11.78
N LYS A 104 2.51 7.16 -11.47
CA LYS A 104 2.26 5.99 -12.31
C LYS A 104 0.83 5.45 -12.18
N GLY A 105 0.03 6.01 -11.29
CA GLY A 105 -1.33 5.54 -11.01
C GLY A 105 -1.38 4.37 -10.02
N GLU A 106 -0.28 4.08 -9.33
CA GLU A 106 -0.24 3.06 -8.29
C GLU A 106 -0.86 3.60 -7.00
N ILE A 107 -1.58 2.75 -6.29
CA ILE A 107 -2.04 3.02 -4.91
C ILE A 107 -0.94 2.58 -3.96
N VAL A 108 -0.40 3.50 -3.20
CA VAL A 108 0.81 3.30 -2.39
C VAL A 108 0.47 3.29 -0.91
N ALA A 109 0.74 2.17 -0.24
CA ALA A 109 0.80 2.10 1.21
C ALA A 109 2.26 2.20 1.67
N VAL A 110 2.52 2.98 2.70
CA VAL A 110 3.85 3.12 3.31
C VAL A 110 3.79 2.67 4.76
N THR A 111 4.75 1.87 5.19
CA THR A 111 4.93 1.54 6.60
C THR A 111 6.19 2.19 7.13
N GLY A 112 6.14 2.67 8.37
CA GLY A 112 7.29 3.30 9.02
C GLY A 112 7.10 3.45 10.53
N ASP A 113 8.22 3.63 11.24
CA ASP A 113 8.25 3.77 12.70
C ASP A 113 8.99 5.04 13.16
N GLY A 114 9.82 5.62 12.29
CA GLY A 114 10.69 6.74 12.60
C GLY A 114 10.14 8.11 12.18
N VAL A 115 10.72 9.15 12.79
CA VAL A 115 10.47 10.55 12.40
C VAL A 115 10.79 10.78 10.91
N ASN A 116 11.78 10.08 10.37
CA ASN A 116 12.18 10.16 8.97
C ASN A 116 11.17 9.52 8.00
N ASP A 117 10.21 8.75 8.51
CA ASP A 117 9.17 8.14 7.70
C ASP A 117 7.92 9.02 7.59
N ALA A 118 7.72 9.95 8.53
CA ALA A 118 6.54 10.79 8.61
C ALA A 118 6.20 11.54 7.29
N PRO A 119 7.15 12.13 6.54
CA PRO A 119 6.82 12.75 5.26
C PRO A 119 6.31 11.75 4.22
N ALA A 120 6.86 10.53 4.19
CA ALA A 120 6.42 9.48 3.28
C ALA A 120 5.07 8.89 3.70
N LEU A 121 4.85 8.66 5.01
CA LEU A 121 3.58 8.22 5.59
C LEU A 121 2.44 9.18 5.21
N LYS A 122 2.67 10.48 5.40
CA LYS A 122 1.67 11.50 5.09
C LYS A 122 1.41 11.68 3.59
N THR A 123 2.38 11.34 2.73
CA THR A 123 2.29 11.51 1.28
C THR A 123 1.63 10.29 0.61
N ALA A 124 1.72 9.12 1.22
CA ALA A 124 1.13 7.88 0.72
C ALA A 124 -0.39 7.98 0.62
N ASP A 125 -1.00 7.07 -0.15
CA ASP A 125 -2.47 6.90 -0.17
C ASP A 125 -2.94 6.25 1.14
N ILE A 126 -2.07 5.45 1.79
CA ILE A 126 -2.28 4.87 3.12
C ILE A 126 -0.96 4.89 3.87
N GLY A 127 -0.85 5.72 4.91
CA GLY A 127 0.25 5.71 5.87
C GLY A 127 -0.02 4.75 7.01
N ILE A 128 0.93 3.88 7.35
CA ILE A 128 0.79 2.87 8.41
C ILE A 128 1.98 3.00 9.36
N ALA A 129 1.71 3.37 10.61
CA ALA A 129 2.74 3.49 11.65
C ALA A 129 2.72 2.31 12.61
N MET A 130 3.89 1.99 13.16
CA MET A 130 4.03 1.06 14.28
C MET A 130 3.56 1.71 15.57
N GLY A 131 2.74 1.01 16.36
CA GLY A 131 2.12 1.56 17.57
C GLY A 131 3.01 1.45 18.79
N LEU A 132 3.75 0.34 18.94
CA LEU A 132 4.63 0.08 20.07
C LEU A 132 6.01 0.69 19.86
N SER A 133 6.65 0.43 18.72
CA SER A 133 8.01 0.91 18.39
C SER A 133 8.00 2.26 17.69
N GLY A 134 6.87 2.69 17.12
CA GLY A 134 6.75 3.92 16.36
C GLY A 134 6.86 5.18 17.21
N THR A 135 7.49 6.21 16.66
CA THR A 135 7.53 7.55 17.27
C THR A 135 6.17 8.24 17.21
N ASP A 136 5.91 9.19 18.12
CA ASP A 136 4.69 10.00 18.10
C ASP A 136 4.48 10.70 16.75
N VAL A 137 5.57 11.21 16.17
CA VAL A 137 5.56 11.88 14.86
C VAL A 137 5.12 10.93 13.72
N ALA A 138 5.58 9.68 13.74
CA ALA A 138 5.16 8.69 12.76
C ALA A 138 3.69 8.33 12.95
N ARG A 139 3.24 8.14 14.20
CA ARG A 139 1.83 7.86 14.53
C ARG A 139 0.88 8.98 14.12
N GLU A 140 1.27 10.25 14.35
CA GLU A 140 0.47 11.41 13.93
C GLU A 140 0.41 11.60 12.41
N ALA A 141 1.44 11.13 11.69
CA ALA A 141 1.50 11.24 10.24
C ALA A 141 0.75 10.12 9.50
N ALA A 142 0.41 9.04 10.19
CA ALA A 142 -0.18 7.83 9.59
C ALA A 142 -1.70 7.86 9.66
N ASP A 143 -2.34 7.16 8.70
CA ASP A 143 -3.79 6.91 8.67
C ASP A 143 -4.18 5.73 9.57
N ILE A 144 -3.26 4.75 9.71
CA ILE A 144 -3.44 3.52 10.47
C ILE A 144 -2.28 3.36 11.44
N VAL A 145 -2.58 2.95 12.69
CA VAL A 145 -1.56 2.60 13.69
C VAL A 145 -1.72 1.14 14.07
N LEU A 146 -0.66 0.35 13.87
CA LEU A 146 -0.61 -1.07 14.23
C LEU A 146 -0.30 -1.23 15.72
N LEU A 147 -1.27 -1.63 16.51
CA LEU A 147 -1.12 -1.75 17.97
C LEU A 147 -0.18 -2.89 18.39
N ASP A 148 0.04 -3.86 17.51
CA ASP A 148 0.85 -5.06 17.74
C ASP A 148 2.22 -5.02 17.02
N ASP A 149 2.48 -4.00 16.21
CA ASP A 149 3.66 -3.86 15.36
C ASP A 149 3.89 -5.05 14.40
N HIS A 150 2.87 -5.86 14.12
CA HIS A 150 2.98 -7.01 13.24
C HIS A 150 2.67 -6.65 11.78
N PHE A 151 3.64 -6.86 10.89
CA PHE A 151 3.45 -6.65 9.45
C PHE A 151 2.31 -7.53 8.88
N ALA A 152 2.11 -8.72 9.43
CA ALA A 152 1.02 -9.62 9.04
C ALA A 152 -0.37 -9.01 9.24
N THR A 153 -0.55 -8.12 10.23
CA THR A 153 -1.81 -7.40 10.48
C THR A 153 -2.18 -6.47 9.32
N ILE A 154 -1.18 -5.92 8.62
CA ILE A 154 -1.41 -5.11 7.40
C ILE A 154 -2.07 -5.97 6.32
N VAL A 155 -1.58 -7.19 6.11
CA VAL A 155 -2.12 -8.10 5.09
C VAL A 155 -3.57 -8.45 5.41
N ASN A 156 -3.88 -8.73 6.68
CA ASN A 156 -5.25 -8.99 7.14
C ASN A 156 -6.15 -7.78 6.88
N ALA A 157 -5.68 -6.57 7.19
CA ALA A 157 -6.43 -5.34 6.93
C ALA A 157 -6.73 -5.12 5.43
N ILE A 158 -5.79 -5.48 4.55
CA ILE A 158 -6.00 -5.41 3.10
C ILE A 158 -7.05 -6.44 2.64
N GLU A 159 -7.00 -7.67 3.15
CA GLU A 159 -7.99 -8.72 2.85
C GLU A 159 -9.39 -8.30 3.28
N GLU A 160 -9.54 -7.82 4.52
CA GLU A 160 -10.81 -7.31 5.04
C GLU A 160 -11.33 -6.09 4.23
N GLY A 161 -10.45 -5.14 3.92
CA GLY A 161 -10.80 -3.98 3.09
C GLY A 161 -11.32 -4.38 1.70
N ARG A 162 -10.70 -5.38 1.06
CA ARG A 162 -11.16 -5.93 -0.22
C ARG A 162 -12.53 -6.63 -0.09
N ALA A 163 -12.75 -7.36 1.01
CA ALA A 163 -14.03 -8.00 1.29
C ALA A 163 -15.15 -6.96 1.48
N VAL A 164 -14.89 -5.91 2.26
CA VAL A 164 -15.83 -4.78 2.46
C VAL A 164 -16.14 -4.11 1.11
N PHE A 165 -15.14 -3.80 0.30
CA PHE A 165 -15.35 -3.22 -1.04
C PHE A 165 -16.21 -4.14 -1.93
N GLY A 166 -15.94 -5.45 -1.89
CA GLY A 166 -16.72 -6.45 -2.60
C GLY A 166 -18.20 -6.43 -2.18
N ASN A 167 -18.50 -6.28 -0.89
CA ASN A 167 -19.84 -6.20 -0.36
C ASN A 167 -20.53 -4.88 -0.75
N ILE A 168 -19.82 -3.75 -0.70
CA ILE A 168 -20.34 -2.45 -1.18
C ILE A 168 -20.72 -2.55 -2.66
N ARG A 169 -19.87 -3.16 -3.49
CA ARG A 169 -20.14 -3.35 -4.93
C ARG A 169 -21.39 -4.20 -5.16
N LYS A 170 -21.55 -5.30 -4.42
CA LYS A 170 -22.76 -6.15 -4.49
C LYS A 170 -24.00 -5.36 -4.09
N PHE A 171 -23.94 -4.60 -3.01
CA PHE A 171 -25.03 -3.76 -2.53
C PHE A 171 -25.44 -2.69 -3.55
N LEU A 172 -24.47 -1.96 -4.11
CA LEU A 172 -24.74 -0.98 -5.16
C LEU A 172 -25.34 -1.63 -6.41
N THR A 173 -24.83 -2.81 -6.81
CA THR A 173 -25.39 -3.55 -7.94
C THR A 173 -26.85 -3.95 -7.68
N TYR A 174 -27.14 -4.42 -6.47
CA TYR A 174 -28.51 -4.77 -6.07
C TYR A 174 -29.44 -3.55 -6.16
N ILE A 175 -29.07 -2.42 -5.55
CA ILE A 175 -29.87 -1.18 -5.59
C ILE A 175 -30.10 -0.72 -7.04
N LEU A 176 -29.05 -0.68 -7.87
CA LEU A 176 -29.19 -0.24 -9.25
C LEU A 176 -30.06 -1.19 -10.07
N THR A 177 -29.91 -2.51 -9.85
CA THR A 177 -30.71 -3.51 -10.56
C THR A 177 -32.18 -3.46 -10.13
N SER A 178 -32.48 -3.11 -8.89
CA SER A 178 -33.83 -2.93 -8.37
C SER A 178 -34.46 -1.64 -8.90
N ASN A 179 -33.80 -0.50 -8.75
CA ASN A 179 -34.41 0.82 -8.99
C ASN A 179 -34.35 1.28 -10.45
N VAL A 180 -33.33 0.88 -11.25
CA VAL A 180 -33.24 1.29 -12.66
C VAL A 180 -34.42 0.80 -13.51
N PRO A 181 -34.92 -0.47 -13.38
CA PRO A 181 -36.12 -0.92 -14.10
C PRO A 181 -37.36 -0.12 -13.79
N GLU A 182 -37.50 0.43 -12.60
CA GLU A 182 -38.64 1.25 -12.21
C GLU A 182 -38.70 2.58 -12.95
N LEU A 183 -37.55 3.11 -13.39
CA LEU A 183 -37.49 4.33 -14.19
C LEU A 183 -37.99 4.12 -15.62
N VAL A 184 -37.93 2.91 -16.17
CA VAL A 184 -38.30 2.62 -17.57
C VAL A 184 -39.77 2.92 -17.86
N PRO A 185 -40.75 2.52 -17.03
CA PRO A 185 -42.16 2.87 -17.23
C PRO A 185 -42.40 4.39 -17.19
N TYR A 186 -41.71 5.13 -16.34
CA TYR A 186 -41.84 6.59 -16.27
C TYR A 186 -41.24 7.29 -17.49
N LEU A 187 -40.13 6.82 -17.99
CA LEU A 187 -39.54 7.30 -19.24
C LEU A 187 -40.49 7.02 -20.42
N ALA A 188 -41.13 5.83 -20.44
CA ALA A 188 -42.10 5.49 -21.45
C ALA A 188 -43.36 6.38 -21.34
N TYR A 189 -43.84 6.65 -20.12
CA TYR A 189 -44.94 7.60 -19.88
C TYR A 189 -44.67 8.97 -20.46
N VAL A 190 -43.47 9.51 -20.21
CA VAL A 190 -43.06 10.86 -20.69
C VAL A 190 -42.88 10.90 -22.20
N LEU A 191 -42.24 9.89 -22.78
CA LEU A 191 -41.86 9.86 -24.19
C LEU A 191 -42.97 9.42 -25.12
N LEU A 192 -43.79 8.45 -24.68
CA LEU A 192 -44.83 7.81 -25.51
C LEU A 192 -46.27 8.24 -25.16
N ARG A 193 -46.43 9.13 -24.17
CA ARG A 193 -47.74 9.65 -23.68
C ARG A 193 -48.71 8.52 -23.30
N ILE A 194 -48.21 7.41 -22.77
CA ILE A 194 -49.04 6.32 -22.22
C ILE A 194 -49.51 6.67 -20.81
N PRO A 195 -50.58 6.03 -20.27
CA PRO A 195 -51.02 6.26 -18.90
C PRO A 195 -49.95 6.00 -17.87
N LEU A 196 -49.98 6.69 -16.72
CA LEU A 196 -49.02 6.52 -15.63
C LEU A 196 -49.03 5.04 -15.15
N PRO A 197 -47.87 4.35 -15.24
CA PRO A 197 -47.84 2.89 -15.03
C PRO A 197 -48.00 2.48 -13.57
N LEU A 198 -47.47 3.29 -12.63
CA LEU A 198 -47.49 3.01 -11.20
C LEU A 198 -47.82 4.27 -10.41
N THR A 199 -48.60 4.12 -9.36
CA THR A 199 -48.85 5.18 -8.36
C THR A 199 -47.75 5.13 -7.30
N ILE A 200 -47.55 6.23 -6.56
CA ILE A 200 -46.57 6.32 -5.47
C ILE A 200 -46.75 5.20 -4.43
N ILE A 201 -48.01 4.84 -4.14
CA ILE A 201 -48.32 3.76 -3.18
C ILE A 201 -47.85 2.40 -3.72
N GLN A 202 -48.01 2.15 -5.02
CA GLN A 202 -47.56 0.90 -5.64
C GLN A 202 -46.02 0.79 -5.67
N ILE A 203 -45.33 1.89 -5.88
CA ILE A 203 -43.85 1.91 -5.80
C ILE A 203 -43.38 1.56 -4.40
N LEU A 204 -43.95 2.22 -3.37
CA LEU A 204 -43.62 1.92 -1.97
C LEU A 204 -43.94 0.47 -1.59
N ALA A 205 -45.02 -0.10 -2.15
CA ALA A 205 -45.38 -1.50 -1.92
C ALA A 205 -44.37 -2.49 -2.55
N VAL A 206 -43.77 -2.14 -3.69
CA VAL A 206 -42.73 -2.95 -4.35
C VAL A 206 -41.38 -2.84 -3.60
N ASP A 207 -41.02 -1.66 -3.11
CA ASP A 207 -39.80 -1.45 -2.37
C ASP A 207 -39.76 -2.06 -0.95
N LEU A 208 -40.96 -2.24 -0.35
CA LEU A 208 -41.13 -2.76 1.02
C LEU A 208 -41.42 -4.27 1.08
N GLY A 209 -41.66 -4.91 -0.04
CA GLY A 209 -41.93 -6.35 -0.14
C GLY A 209 -40.76 -7.18 -0.58
#